data_74f89a68b00ba4f2fdd64b3934d919eb
#
_entry.id   74f89a68b00ba4f2fdd64b3934d919eb
#
_cell.length_a   1.000
_cell.length_b   1.000
_cell.length_c   1.000
_cell.angle_alpha   90.00
_cell.angle_beta   90.00
_cell.angle_gamma   90.00
#
_symmetry.space_group_name_H-M   'P 1'
#
loop_
_entity.id
_entity.type
_entity.pdbx_description
1 polymer ?
#
loop_
_entity_poly.entity_id
_entity_poly.type
_entity_poly.pdbx_seq_one_letter_code
_entity_poly.pdbx_strand_id
1 'polypeptide(L)' 'MVKQGDIIKINFNPNKGHEQAGYRPALVVSNNIYNNQTKMAIVCPITNTTKGFPLHIELDN' A
#
# COMPACT_ATOMS: atom_id res chain seq x y z
N MET A 1 -8.49 -10.36 -0.58
CA MET A 1 -8.49 -8.93 -0.29
C MET A 1 -7.59 -8.64 0.89
N VAL A 2 -6.89 -7.52 0.86
CA VAL A 2 -5.99 -7.20 1.96
C VAL A 2 -6.79 -6.87 3.21
N LYS A 3 -6.17 -7.08 4.35
CA LYS A 3 -6.79 -6.85 5.65
C LYS A 3 -5.96 -5.85 6.43
N GLN A 4 -6.61 -5.17 7.34
CA GLN A 4 -5.92 -4.27 8.24
C GLN A 4 -4.82 -5.03 8.98
N GLY A 5 -3.63 -4.45 8.99
CA GLY A 5 -2.48 -5.07 9.61
C GLY A 5 -1.61 -5.86 8.66
N ASP A 6 -2.07 -6.08 7.43
CA ASP A 6 -1.25 -6.80 6.45
C ASP A 6 -0.09 -5.93 6.00
N ILE A 7 1.02 -6.60 5.70
CA ILE A 7 2.16 -5.93 5.09
C ILE A 7 2.22 -6.38 3.64
N ILE A 8 2.14 -5.43 2.73
CA ILE A 8 2.12 -5.71 1.31
C ILE A 8 3.23 -4.94 0.63
N LYS A 9 3.63 -5.39 -0.54
CA LYS A 9 4.62 -4.67 -1.34
C LYS A 9 3.93 -3.85 -2.39
N ILE A 10 4.33 -2.60 -2.49
CA ILE A 10 3.73 -1.66 -3.42
C ILE A 10 4.82 -1.05 -4.28
N ASN A 11 4.51 -0.90 -5.56
CA ASN A 11 5.42 -0.25 -6.49
C ASN A 11 5.14 1.26 -6.46
N PHE A 12 6.05 2.00 -5.87
CA PHE A 12 5.90 3.45 -5.77
C PHE A 12 6.39 4.19 -7.02
N ASN A 13 6.96 3.45 -7.97
CA ASN A 13 7.44 4.02 -9.21
C ASN A 13 6.84 3.28 -10.40
N PRO A 14 5.52 3.37 -10.58
CA PRO A 14 4.86 2.57 -11.62
C PRO A 14 5.34 2.93 -13.02
N ASN A 15 5.82 4.14 -13.23
CA ASN A 15 6.29 4.56 -14.54
C ASN A 15 7.61 3.91 -14.94
N LYS A 16 8.29 3.35 -13.97
CA LYS A 16 9.54 2.66 -14.23
C LYS A 16 9.35 1.16 -14.43
N GLY A 17 8.15 0.71 -14.26
CA GLY A 17 7.67 -0.58 -14.67
C GLY A 17 8.35 -1.79 -14.06
N HIS A 18 9.53 -2.05 -14.48
CA HIS A 18 10.22 -3.30 -14.13
C HIS A 18 11.34 -3.12 -13.12
N GLU A 19 11.46 -1.96 -12.53
CA GLU A 19 12.51 -1.72 -11.56
C GLU A 19 12.06 -2.18 -10.19
N GLN A 20 12.74 -3.18 -9.66
CA GLN A 20 12.39 -3.71 -8.35
C GLN A 20 12.67 -2.73 -7.23
N ALA A 21 13.54 -1.76 -7.47
CA ALA A 21 13.85 -0.75 -6.46
C ALA A 21 12.63 0.08 -6.09
N GLY A 22 11.62 0.11 -6.95
CA GLY A 22 10.40 0.85 -6.67
C GLY A 22 9.46 0.15 -5.70
N TYR A 23 9.64 -1.14 -5.47
CA TYR A 23 8.77 -1.90 -4.56
C TYR A 23 9.21 -1.72 -3.13
N ARG A 24 8.25 -1.40 -2.27
CA ARG A 24 8.51 -1.19 -0.85
C ARG A 24 7.42 -1.85 -0.03
N PRO A 25 7.74 -2.33 1.16
CA PRO A 25 6.69 -2.83 2.04
C PRO A 25 5.86 -1.69 2.58
N ALA A 26 4.59 -1.97 2.78
CA ALA A 26 3.67 -1.00 3.33
C ALA A 26 2.67 -1.72 4.22
N LEU A 27 2.29 -1.06 5.30
CA LEU A 27 1.34 -1.60 6.26
C LEU A 27 -0.06 -1.09 5.93
N VAL A 28 -1.01 -2.00 5.82
CA VAL A 28 -2.41 -1.65 5.60
C VAL A 28 -2.98 -1.15 6.92
N VAL A 29 -3.36 0.12 6.96
CA VAL A 29 -3.86 0.74 8.18
C VAL A 29 -5.37 0.97 8.15
N SER A 30 -5.99 0.93 6.98
CA SER A 30 -7.45 1.07 6.89
C SER A 30 -8.13 -0.22 7.31
N ASN A 31 -9.35 -0.09 7.86
CA ASN A 31 -10.06 -1.28 8.33
C ASN A 31 -10.67 -2.05 7.17
N ASN A 32 -11.07 -3.29 7.48
CA ASN A 32 -11.54 -4.21 6.46
C ASN A 32 -12.85 -3.76 5.83
N ILE A 33 -13.71 -3.10 6.59
CA ILE A 33 -14.99 -2.62 6.07
C ILE A 33 -14.73 -1.55 5.01
N TYR A 34 -13.86 -0.61 5.32
CA TYR A 34 -13.48 0.43 4.38
C TYR A 34 -12.89 -0.19 3.10
N ASN A 35 -11.96 -1.12 3.29
CA ASN A 35 -11.28 -1.74 2.15
C ASN A 35 -12.28 -2.46 1.25
N ASN A 36 -13.22 -3.14 1.87
CA ASN A 36 -14.17 -3.94 1.13
C ASN A 36 -15.19 -3.08 0.38
N GLN A 37 -15.64 -2.01 1.01
CA GLN A 37 -16.67 -1.17 0.41
C GLN A 37 -16.14 -0.25 -0.65
N THR A 38 -14.95 0.30 -0.45
CA THR A 38 -14.40 1.27 -1.39
C THR A 38 -13.53 0.64 -2.45
N LYS A 39 -13.13 -0.62 -2.26
CA LYS A 39 -12.14 -1.30 -3.10
C LYS A 39 -10.82 -0.56 -3.10
N MET A 40 -10.54 0.14 -2.02
CA MET A 40 -9.29 0.86 -1.82
C MET A 40 -8.76 0.55 -0.43
N ALA A 41 -7.49 0.75 -0.24
CA ALA A 41 -6.88 0.60 1.06
C ALA A 41 -5.96 1.79 1.32
N ILE A 42 -5.87 2.16 2.58
CA ILE A 42 -4.91 3.17 3.02
C ILE A 42 -3.72 2.42 3.59
N VAL A 43 -2.55 2.70 3.06
CA VAL A 43 -1.34 2.01 3.48
C VAL A 43 -0.30 3.03 3.91
N CYS A 44 0.54 2.62 4.82
CA CYS A 44 1.63 3.47 5.29
C CYS A 44 2.96 2.81 4.90
N PRO A 45 3.76 3.45 4.06
CA PRO A 45 5.04 2.84 3.66
C PRO A 45 5.95 2.63 4.86
N ILE A 46 6.60 1.49 4.87
CA ILE A 46 7.59 1.18 5.89
C ILE A 46 8.95 1.58 5.33
N THR A 47 9.48 2.68 5.81
CA THR A 47 10.75 3.19 5.32
C THR A 47 11.67 3.52 6.50
N ASN A 48 12.94 3.69 6.19
CA ASN A 48 13.91 4.14 7.18
C ASN A 48 13.90 5.63 7.40
N THR A 49 13.10 6.35 6.63
CA THR A 49 12.98 7.79 6.76
C THR A 49 11.68 8.11 7.47
N THR A 50 11.60 9.32 8.00
CA THR A 50 10.41 9.74 8.71
C THR A 50 9.30 10.21 7.77
N LYS A 51 9.46 10.02 6.48
CA LYS A 51 8.53 10.59 5.51
C LYS A 51 7.60 9.54 4.93
N GLY A 52 7.07 8.69 5.77
CA GLY A 52 6.07 7.74 5.32
C GLY A 52 4.69 8.31 5.46
N PHE A 53 4.14 8.83 4.38
CA PHE A 53 2.77 9.35 4.39
C PHE A 53 1.80 8.25 4.00
N PRO A 54 0.60 8.23 4.60
CA PRO A 54 -0.42 7.27 4.18
C PRO A 54 -0.77 7.48 2.71
N LEU A 55 -0.92 6.38 2.01
CA LEU A 55 -1.26 6.39 0.60
C LEU A 55 -2.54 5.61 0.38
N HIS A 56 -3.36 6.08 -0.53
CA HIS A 56 -4.54 5.35 -0.96
C HIS A 56 -4.20 4.54 -2.19
N ILE A 57 -4.45 3.25 -2.13
CA ILE A 57 -4.20 2.37 -3.26
C ILE A 57 -5.49 1.71 -3.67
N GLU A 58 -5.59 1.41 -4.95
CA GLU A 58 -6.73 0.71 -5.50
C GLU A 58 -6.51 -0.79 -5.36
N LEU A 59 -7.52 -1.48 -4.90
CA LEU A 59 -7.44 -2.91 -4.72
C LEU A 59 -7.97 -3.60 -5.94
N ASP A 60 -7.17 -4.53 -6.45
CA ASP A 60 -7.55 -5.34 -7.59
C ASP A 60 -8.18 -6.63 -7.09
N ASN A 61 -9.23 -7.01 -7.74
CA ASN A 61 -9.84 -8.30 -7.43
C ASN A 61 -9.28 -9.39 -8.29
#